data_887f395c024bc00850e73982c00f9fab
#
_entry.id   887f395c024bc00850e73982c00f9fab
#
_cell.length_a   1.000
_cell.length_b   1.000
_cell.length_c   1.000
_cell.angle_alpha   90.00
_cell.angle_beta   90.00
_cell.angle_gamma   90.00
#
_symmetry.space_group_name_H-M   'P 1'
#
loop_
_entity.id
_entity.type
_entity.pdbx_description
1 polymer ?
#
loop_
_entity_poly.entity_id
_entity_poly.type
_entity_poly.pdbx_seq_one_letter_code
_entity_poly.pdbx_strand_id
1 'polypeptide(L)'
;MEDDILTIEEVAKYLRVSERTVYDWAQKGEIPAGKIGTVWRFKKSEIEGWVNAHLSSSSKFTSANFAVQVKNILSLDRIVFLNHSTKRDSLVELANSLCTAPQVKNSEELVSEILKREELMSTAIGRGIAIPHVRLSSVTDLVMAIGICKNPIDDFQPLDDVPVRLLFMIAAAYNQHSYYLQTLSFFSSKLKSQELRDSLVAAKTADEVYALLNA
;
A
#
# COMPACT_ATOMS: atom_id res chain seq x y z
N MET A 1 16.74 -19.93 26.93
CA MET A 1 16.62 -18.51 27.28
C MET A 1 15.21 -18.31 27.78
N GLU A 2 15.02 -17.92 29.04
CA GLU A 2 13.69 -17.58 29.57
C GLU A 2 13.17 -16.36 28.81
N ASP A 3 11.99 -16.47 28.21
CA ASP A 3 11.31 -15.38 27.55
C ASP A 3 10.71 -14.48 28.64
N ASP A 4 11.31 -13.32 28.89
CA ASP A 4 10.81 -12.34 29.86
C ASP A 4 9.44 -11.82 29.40
N ILE A 5 8.47 -11.89 30.30
CA ILE A 5 7.12 -11.32 30.08
C ILE A 5 7.10 -9.88 30.58
N LEU A 6 6.88 -8.95 29.67
CA LEU A 6 6.84 -7.52 29.95
C LEU A 6 5.41 -7.01 30.22
N THR A 7 5.31 -5.97 31.05
CA THR A 7 4.09 -5.17 31.27
C THR A 7 3.98 -4.03 30.24
N ILE A 8 2.84 -3.33 30.23
CA ILE A 8 2.65 -2.11 29.39
C ILE A 8 3.71 -1.06 29.73
N GLU A 9 3.96 -0.82 31.02
CA GLU A 9 4.94 0.17 31.52
C GLU A 9 6.36 -0.16 31.03
N GLU A 10 6.77 -1.43 31.12
CA GLU A 10 8.09 -1.86 30.68
C GLU A 10 8.26 -1.73 29.17
N VAL A 11 7.23 -2.09 28.38
CA VAL A 11 7.23 -1.89 26.93
C VAL A 11 7.25 -0.41 26.57
N ALA A 12 6.46 0.42 27.26
CA ALA A 12 6.44 1.87 27.06
C ALA A 12 7.83 2.49 27.33
N LYS A 13 8.47 2.08 28.41
CA LYS A 13 9.84 2.50 28.76
C LYS A 13 10.87 2.02 27.73
N TYR A 14 10.77 0.77 27.30
CA TYR A 14 11.67 0.19 26.30
C TYR A 14 11.56 0.90 24.95
N LEU A 15 10.33 1.18 24.50
CA LEU A 15 10.05 1.85 23.23
C LEU A 15 10.13 3.39 23.29
N ARG A 16 10.27 3.97 24.50
CA ARG A 16 10.26 5.42 24.77
C ARG A 16 9.00 6.12 24.29
N VAL A 17 7.85 5.49 24.50
CA VAL A 17 6.51 6.03 24.21
C VAL A 17 5.65 6.05 25.46
N SER A 18 4.45 6.65 25.39
CA SER A 18 3.52 6.63 26.51
C SER A 18 2.88 5.25 26.70
N GLU A 19 2.51 4.89 27.95
CA GLU A 19 1.76 3.66 28.25
C GLU A 19 0.44 3.59 27.49
N ARG A 20 -0.21 4.75 27.31
CA ARG A 20 -1.44 4.89 26.54
C ARG A 20 -1.21 4.46 25.08
N THR A 21 -0.10 4.86 24.48
CA THR A 21 0.26 4.45 23.11
C THR A 21 0.41 2.94 23.00
N VAL A 22 1.09 2.30 23.95
CA VAL A 22 1.26 0.84 23.99
C VAL A 22 -0.09 0.14 24.19
N TYR A 23 -0.93 0.66 25.07
CA TYR A 23 -2.28 0.14 25.30
C TYR A 23 -3.13 0.21 24.03
N ASP A 24 -3.14 1.36 23.34
CA ASP A 24 -3.89 1.56 22.10
C ASP A 24 -3.40 0.61 20.98
N TRP A 25 -2.09 0.42 20.84
CA TRP A 25 -1.52 -0.54 19.90
C TRP A 25 -1.89 -2.00 20.24
N ALA A 26 -1.84 -2.37 21.52
CA ALA A 26 -2.23 -3.71 21.96
C ALA A 26 -3.73 -3.97 21.71
N GLN A 27 -4.57 -2.97 21.95
CA GLN A 27 -6.01 -3.07 21.73
C GLN A 27 -6.37 -3.20 20.24
N LYS A 28 -5.61 -2.55 19.36
CA LYS A 28 -5.77 -2.59 17.90
C LYS A 28 -5.05 -3.78 17.24
N GLY A 29 -4.27 -4.56 18.00
CA GLY A 29 -3.45 -5.65 17.45
C GLY A 29 -2.25 -5.15 16.61
N GLU A 30 -1.81 -3.91 16.81
CA GLU A 30 -0.69 -3.27 16.09
C GLU A 30 0.68 -3.66 16.68
N ILE A 31 0.71 -4.21 17.89
CA ILE A 31 1.90 -4.73 18.58
C ILE A 31 1.62 -6.15 19.09
N PRO A 32 2.59 -7.08 19.04
CA PRO A 32 2.39 -8.44 19.55
C PRO A 32 2.13 -8.40 21.05
N ALA A 33 0.92 -8.79 21.45
CA ALA A 33 0.47 -8.75 22.83
C ALA A 33 -0.55 -9.85 23.12
N GLY A 34 -0.58 -10.34 24.36
CA GLY A 34 -1.58 -11.26 24.86
C GLY A 34 -2.19 -10.77 26.18
N LYS A 35 -3.42 -11.20 26.49
CA LYS A 35 -4.03 -10.94 27.79
C LYS A 35 -3.81 -12.14 28.73
N ILE A 36 -3.31 -11.87 29.93
CA ILE A 36 -3.31 -12.82 31.03
C ILE A 36 -4.31 -12.28 32.05
N GLY A 37 -5.48 -12.94 32.14
CA GLY A 37 -6.63 -12.37 32.87
C GLY A 37 -7.15 -11.11 32.19
N THR A 38 -7.11 -9.97 32.89
CA THR A 38 -7.58 -8.67 32.39
C THR A 38 -6.46 -7.73 31.92
N VAL A 39 -5.20 -8.15 32.07
CA VAL A 39 -4.03 -7.29 31.82
C VAL A 39 -3.23 -7.72 30.59
N TRP A 40 -2.74 -6.74 29.83
CA TRP A 40 -1.87 -6.99 28.70
C TRP A 40 -0.48 -7.47 29.14
N ARG A 41 0.04 -8.45 28.41
CA ARG A 41 1.41 -8.97 28.58
C ARG A 41 2.06 -9.12 27.22
N PHE A 42 3.37 -8.97 27.19
CA PHE A 42 4.18 -8.95 25.98
C PHE A 42 5.39 -9.85 26.18
N LYS A 43 5.70 -10.70 25.22
CA LYS A 43 6.96 -11.44 25.21
C LYS A 43 8.07 -10.53 24.69
N LYS A 44 9.15 -10.42 25.44
CA LYS A 44 10.28 -9.56 25.10
C LYS A 44 10.85 -9.89 23.72
N SER A 45 11.03 -11.17 23.39
CA SER A 45 11.49 -11.61 22.08
C SER A 45 10.58 -11.18 20.92
N GLU A 46 9.25 -11.20 21.14
CA GLU A 46 8.28 -10.75 20.13
C GLU A 46 8.32 -9.22 19.97
N ILE A 47 8.50 -8.47 21.06
CA ILE A 47 8.68 -7.02 21.02
C ILE A 47 9.98 -6.64 20.32
N GLU A 48 11.09 -7.31 20.61
CA GLU A 48 12.38 -7.09 19.94
C GLU A 48 12.28 -7.39 18.44
N GLY A 49 11.61 -8.47 18.06
CA GLY A 49 11.32 -8.81 16.66
C GLY A 49 10.47 -7.74 15.97
N TRP A 50 9.43 -7.25 16.66
CA TRP A 50 8.56 -6.18 16.18
C TRP A 50 9.33 -4.86 16.01
N VAL A 51 10.15 -4.47 16.98
CA VAL A 51 11.02 -3.30 16.90
C VAL A 51 11.99 -3.41 15.73
N ASN A 52 12.66 -4.56 15.60
CA ASN A 52 13.58 -4.82 14.50
C ASN A 52 12.86 -4.73 13.15
N ALA A 53 11.67 -5.27 13.02
CA ALA A 53 10.86 -5.17 11.81
C ALA A 53 10.49 -3.71 11.49
N HIS A 54 10.16 -2.89 12.51
CA HIS A 54 9.78 -1.49 12.33
C HIS A 54 10.98 -0.55 12.11
N LEU A 55 12.12 -0.78 12.76
CA LEU A 55 13.33 0.02 12.61
C LEU A 55 14.18 -0.42 11.40
N SER A 56 14.18 -1.70 11.06
CA SER A 56 14.92 -2.23 9.90
C SER A 56 14.25 -1.91 8.57
N SER A 57 12.95 -1.54 8.59
CA SER A 57 12.23 -1.14 7.39
C SER A 57 12.73 0.16 6.75
N SER A 58 13.56 0.94 7.44
CA SER A 58 14.21 2.14 6.87
C SER A 58 15.54 1.88 6.16
N SER A 59 16.12 0.67 6.20
CA SER A 59 17.48 0.44 5.67
C SER A 59 17.69 -0.74 4.71
N LYS A 60 16.67 -1.51 4.34
CA LYS A 60 16.85 -2.69 3.45
C LYS A 60 15.75 -2.85 2.39
N PHE A 61 15.34 -1.77 1.72
CA PHE A 61 14.72 -1.93 0.41
C PHE A 61 15.80 -2.04 -0.66
N THR A 62 16.36 -3.24 -0.83
CA THR A 62 17.09 -3.56 -2.06
C THR A 62 16.07 -3.92 -3.13
N SER A 63 16.30 -3.50 -4.37
CA SER A 63 15.44 -3.79 -5.53
C SER A 63 15.06 -5.27 -5.64
N ALA A 64 15.94 -6.19 -5.23
CA ALA A 64 15.69 -7.62 -5.23
C ALA A 64 14.60 -8.08 -4.24
N ASN A 65 14.52 -7.50 -3.02
CA ASN A 65 13.50 -7.88 -2.04
C ASN A 65 12.11 -7.35 -2.43
N PHE A 66 12.05 -6.27 -3.20
CA PHE A 66 10.79 -5.70 -3.63
C PHE A 66 10.23 -6.39 -4.89
N ALA A 67 11.05 -6.85 -5.82
CA ALA A 67 10.61 -7.66 -6.96
C ALA A 67 9.87 -8.93 -6.50
N VAL A 68 10.27 -9.51 -5.37
CA VAL A 68 9.55 -10.64 -4.72
C VAL A 68 8.19 -10.16 -4.17
N GLN A 69 8.09 -8.92 -3.69
CA GLN A 69 6.85 -8.38 -3.12
C GLN A 69 5.85 -7.94 -4.20
N VAL A 70 6.29 -7.35 -5.31
CA VAL A 70 5.40 -7.00 -6.44
C VAL A 70 4.69 -8.25 -6.97
N LYS A 71 5.39 -9.38 -7.07
CA LYS A 71 4.82 -10.67 -7.49
C LYS A 71 3.67 -11.16 -6.61
N ASN A 72 3.67 -10.79 -5.32
CA ASN A 72 2.65 -11.23 -4.38
C ASN A 72 1.40 -10.32 -4.41
N ILE A 73 1.54 -9.05 -4.81
CA ILE A 73 0.47 -8.06 -4.75
C ILE A 73 -0.14 -7.71 -6.11
N LEU A 74 0.57 -7.96 -7.19
CA LEU A 74 0.17 -7.66 -8.57
C LEU A 74 0.12 -8.93 -9.40
N SER A 75 -0.97 -9.16 -10.13
CA SER A 75 -1.06 -10.18 -11.16
C SER A 75 -1.35 -9.54 -12.53
N LEU A 76 -1.06 -10.26 -13.61
CA LEU A 76 -1.17 -9.74 -14.98
C LEU A 76 -2.59 -9.29 -15.35
N ASP A 77 -3.61 -9.98 -14.84
CA ASP A 77 -5.02 -9.65 -15.04
C ASP A 77 -5.46 -8.33 -14.39
N ARG A 78 -4.63 -7.76 -13.49
CA ARG A 78 -4.84 -6.46 -12.86
C ARG A 78 -3.95 -5.34 -13.44
N ILE A 79 -3.39 -5.58 -14.62
CA ILE A 79 -2.73 -4.55 -15.44
C ILE A 79 -3.66 -4.21 -16.61
N VAL A 80 -4.23 -3.02 -16.59
CA VAL A 80 -5.33 -2.61 -17.47
C VAL A 80 -4.89 -1.44 -18.35
N PHE A 81 -5.20 -1.51 -19.65
CA PHE A 81 -5.02 -0.40 -20.60
C PHE A 81 -6.33 0.39 -20.68
N LEU A 82 -6.40 1.49 -19.93
CA LEU A 82 -7.58 2.32 -19.78
C LEU A 82 -7.83 3.18 -21.02
N ASN A 83 -9.09 3.20 -21.48
CA ASN A 83 -9.49 4.01 -22.65
C ASN A 83 -10.25 5.28 -22.28
N HIS A 84 -10.61 5.45 -21.00
CA HIS A 84 -11.33 6.63 -20.51
C HIS A 84 -10.46 7.88 -20.51
N SER A 85 -11.13 9.04 -20.61
CA SER A 85 -10.52 10.36 -20.52
C SER A 85 -10.89 11.10 -19.23
N THR A 86 -11.71 10.49 -18.37
CA THR A 86 -12.13 11.08 -17.09
C THR A 86 -11.50 10.34 -15.93
N LYS A 87 -11.17 11.06 -14.88
CA LYS A 87 -10.67 10.50 -13.61
C LYS A 87 -11.62 9.47 -13.04
N ARG A 88 -12.91 9.81 -12.95
CA ARG A 88 -13.92 8.95 -12.34
C ARG A 88 -14.05 7.60 -13.03
N ASP A 89 -14.19 7.59 -14.35
CA ASP A 89 -14.39 6.35 -15.10
C ASP A 89 -13.13 5.48 -15.06
N SER A 90 -11.95 6.10 -15.15
CA SER A 90 -10.67 5.40 -15.02
C SER A 90 -10.47 4.76 -13.64
N LEU A 91 -10.86 5.48 -12.58
CA LEU A 91 -10.80 4.94 -11.22
C LEU A 91 -11.78 3.78 -11.02
N VAL A 92 -12.99 3.88 -11.56
CA VAL A 92 -14.01 2.80 -11.46
C VAL A 92 -13.56 1.57 -12.22
N GLU A 93 -13.07 1.71 -13.47
CA GLU A 93 -12.57 0.57 -14.25
C GLU A 93 -11.41 -0.13 -13.54
N LEU A 94 -10.43 0.65 -13.04
CA LEU A 94 -9.27 0.09 -12.35
C LEU A 94 -9.65 -0.53 -10.99
N ALA A 95 -10.59 0.05 -10.24
CA ALA A 95 -11.10 -0.51 -9.00
C ALA A 95 -11.84 -1.83 -9.23
N ASN A 96 -12.62 -1.94 -10.31
CA ASN A 96 -13.26 -3.19 -10.69
C ASN A 96 -12.23 -4.28 -11.04
N SER A 97 -11.14 -3.94 -11.71
CA SER A 97 -10.03 -4.85 -11.93
C SER A 97 -9.39 -5.28 -10.60
N LEU A 98 -9.20 -4.35 -9.65
CA LEU A 98 -8.67 -4.69 -8.32
C LEU A 98 -9.61 -5.62 -7.54
N CYS A 99 -10.93 -5.51 -7.74
CA CYS A 99 -11.93 -6.37 -7.13
C CYS A 99 -11.86 -7.84 -7.58
N THR A 100 -11.15 -8.17 -8.65
CA THR A 100 -10.91 -9.58 -9.06
C THR A 100 -9.97 -10.30 -8.10
N ALA A 101 -9.23 -9.57 -7.27
CA ALA A 101 -8.33 -10.14 -6.28
C ALA A 101 -9.11 -10.86 -5.17
N PRO A 102 -8.78 -12.12 -4.83
CA PRO A 102 -9.48 -12.89 -3.80
C PRO A 102 -9.38 -12.27 -2.40
N GLN A 103 -8.44 -11.35 -2.19
CA GLN A 103 -8.25 -10.59 -0.97
C GLN A 103 -9.33 -9.52 -0.75
N VAL A 104 -10.01 -9.07 -1.80
CA VAL A 104 -11.11 -8.09 -1.73
C VAL A 104 -12.41 -8.82 -1.48
N LYS A 105 -13.05 -8.59 -0.32
CA LYS A 105 -14.28 -9.28 0.09
C LYS A 105 -15.56 -8.47 -0.18
N ASN A 106 -15.41 -7.15 -0.42
CA ASN A 106 -16.54 -6.26 -0.70
C ASN A 106 -16.12 -5.27 -1.81
N SER A 107 -16.55 -5.56 -3.04
CA SER A 107 -16.22 -4.75 -4.21
C SER A 107 -16.90 -3.38 -4.20
N GLU A 108 -18.15 -3.30 -3.73
CA GLU A 108 -18.91 -2.05 -3.68
C GLU A 108 -18.27 -1.06 -2.69
N GLU A 109 -17.86 -1.57 -1.52
CA GLU A 109 -17.14 -0.78 -0.52
C GLU A 109 -15.80 -0.28 -1.09
N LEU A 110 -15.02 -1.15 -1.75
CA LEU A 110 -13.73 -0.76 -2.33
C LEU A 110 -13.88 0.38 -3.34
N VAL A 111 -14.79 0.23 -4.31
CA VAL A 111 -15.03 1.26 -5.34
C VAL A 111 -15.48 2.57 -4.69
N SER A 112 -16.43 2.50 -3.76
CA SER A 112 -16.94 3.67 -3.05
C SER A 112 -15.83 4.40 -2.28
N GLU A 113 -15.01 3.68 -1.54
CA GLU A 113 -13.97 4.28 -0.70
C GLU A 113 -12.78 4.83 -1.51
N ILE A 114 -12.44 4.21 -2.65
CA ILE A 114 -11.46 4.78 -3.61
C ILE A 114 -11.95 6.13 -4.12
N LEU A 115 -13.22 6.22 -4.55
CA LEU A 115 -13.77 7.48 -5.05
C LEU A 115 -13.84 8.55 -3.97
N LYS A 116 -14.34 8.22 -2.78
CA LYS A 116 -14.36 9.13 -1.62
C LYS A 116 -12.96 9.62 -1.24
N ARG A 117 -11.96 8.72 -1.25
CA ARG A 117 -10.58 9.08 -0.93
C ARG A 117 -10.01 10.08 -1.93
N GLU A 118 -10.29 9.90 -3.21
CA GLU A 118 -9.84 10.80 -4.27
C GLU A 118 -10.55 12.17 -4.20
N GLU A 119 -11.84 12.19 -3.83
CA GLU A 119 -12.62 13.45 -3.64
C GLU A 119 -12.07 14.32 -2.50
N LEU A 120 -11.54 13.69 -1.43
CA LEU A 120 -10.96 14.42 -0.29
C LEU A 120 -9.66 15.15 -0.68
N MET A 121 -8.83 14.52 -1.48
CA MET A 121 -7.55 15.05 -1.93
C MET A 121 -7.05 14.21 -3.09
N SER A 122 -6.65 14.86 -4.18
CA SER A 122 -6.10 14.18 -5.34
C SER A 122 -4.91 13.29 -4.96
N THR A 123 -4.93 12.07 -5.49
CA THR A 123 -3.81 11.12 -5.34
C THR A 123 -2.75 11.26 -6.44
N ALA A 124 -2.89 12.25 -7.31
CA ALA A 124 -1.88 12.58 -8.32
C ALA A 124 -0.64 13.18 -7.65
N ILE A 125 0.50 12.55 -7.88
CA ILE A 125 1.79 12.93 -7.31
C ILE A 125 2.67 13.72 -8.28
N GLY A 126 2.09 14.16 -9.40
CA GLY A 126 2.79 14.80 -10.51
C GLY A 126 3.44 13.80 -11.46
N ARG A 127 4.12 14.31 -12.49
CA ARG A 127 4.84 13.55 -13.53
C ARG A 127 3.96 12.55 -14.30
N GLY A 128 2.67 12.84 -14.39
CA GLY A 128 1.70 11.99 -15.05
C GLY A 128 1.32 10.72 -14.27
N ILE A 129 1.48 10.72 -12.92
CA ILE A 129 1.22 9.57 -12.05
C ILE A 129 0.15 9.91 -11.03
N ALA A 130 -0.79 8.97 -10.80
CA ALA A 130 -1.63 8.94 -9.61
C ALA A 130 -1.50 7.60 -8.88
N ILE A 131 -1.58 7.66 -7.54
CA ILE A 131 -1.53 6.46 -6.68
C ILE A 131 -2.79 6.43 -5.82
N PRO A 132 -3.97 6.05 -6.37
CA PRO A 132 -5.19 5.85 -5.59
C PRO A 132 -4.98 4.73 -4.56
N HIS A 133 -5.37 4.97 -3.29
CA HIS A 133 -5.04 4.02 -2.24
C HIS A 133 -6.03 4.06 -1.08
N VAL A 134 -6.38 2.88 -0.54
CA VAL A 134 -7.28 2.74 0.62
C VAL A 134 -6.82 1.61 1.55
N ARG A 135 -7.28 1.68 2.81
CA ARG A 135 -7.20 0.55 3.75
C ARG A 135 -8.60 0.23 4.26
N LEU A 136 -8.99 -1.03 4.15
CA LEU A 136 -10.35 -1.49 4.45
C LEU A 136 -10.33 -2.77 5.28
N SER A 137 -11.35 -2.95 6.11
CA SER A 137 -11.55 -4.20 6.86
C SER A 137 -12.00 -5.35 5.95
N SER A 138 -12.62 -5.02 4.80
CA SER A 138 -13.02 -5.99 3.78
C SER A 138 -11.88 -6.42 2.85
N VAL A 139 -10.68 -5.90 3.04
CA VAL A 139 -9.47 -6.34 2.35
C VAL A 139 -8.62 -7.15 3.34
N THR A 140 -8.27 -8.37 2.96
CA THR A 140 -7.56 -9.32 3.86
C THR A 140 -6.05 -9.27 3.73
N ASP A 141 -5.53 -8.78 2.59
CA ASP A 141 -4.10 -8.61 2.33
C ASP A 141 -3.88 -7.51 1.29
N LEU A 142 -2.64 -6.97 1.22
CA LEU A 142 -2.28 -5.91 0.28
C LEU A 142 -2.36 -6.41 -1.16
N VAL A 143 -3.08 -5.66 -1.99
CA VAL A 143 -3.27 -5.95 -3.42
C VAL A 143 -3.11 -4.69 -4.25
N MET A 144 -2.72 -4.86 -5.52
CA MET A 144 -2.49 -3.76 -6.45
C MET A 144 -3.10 -4.04 -7.83
N ALA A 145 -3.55 -2.95 -8.48
CA ALA A 145 -3.86 -2.91 -9.90
C ALA A 145 -3.14 -1.72 -10.55
N ILE A 146 -2.79 -1.85 -11.82
CA ILE A 146 -2.09 -0.82 -12.59
C ILE A 146 -2.92 -0.45 -13.81
N GLY A 147 -3.14 0.85 -14.00
CA GLY A 147 -3.80 1.40 -15.16
C GLY A 147 -2.81 2.19 -16.04
N ILE A 148 -2.73 1.81 -17.31
CA ILE A 148 -2.02 2.58 -18.33
C ILE A 148 -3.06 3.32 -19.15
N CYS A 149 -3.10 4.66 -19.04
CA CYS A 149 -4.08 5.47 -19.75
C CYS A 149 -3.63 5.73 -21.18
N LYS A 150 -4.41 5.27 -22.16
CA LYS A 150 -4.16 5.57 -23.58
C LYS A 150 -4.35 7.06 -23.88
N ASN A 151 -5.36 7.65 -23.28
CA ASN A 151 -5.61 9.08 -23.32
C ASN A 151 -5.14 9.72 -22.00
N PRO A 152 -4.43 10.84 -22.03
CA PRO A 152 -4.11 11.58 -20.81
C PRO A 152 -5.37 12.01 -20.07
N ILE A 153 -5.34 12.01 -18.74
CA ILE A 153 -6.45 12.40 -17.88
C ILE A 153 -6.11 13.73 -17.20
N ASP A 154 -6.79 14.79 -17.58
CA ASP A 154 -6.51 16.17 -17.13
C ASP A 154 -7.18 16.50 -15.79
N ASP A 155 -8.30 15.84 -15.45
CA ASP A 155 -9.16 16.18 -14.31
C ASP A 155 -8.67 15.63 -12.95
N PHE A 156 -7.46 15.04 -12.88
CA PHE A 156 -6.80 14.67 -11.63
C PHE A 156 -6.26 15.87 -10.82
N GLN A 157 -6.09 17.03 -11.45
CA GLN A 157 -5.53 18.23 -10.82
C GLN A 157 -4.15 17.98 -10.17
N PRO A 158 -3.16 17.50 -10.92
CA PRO A 158 -1.82 17.29 -10.40
C PRO A 158 -1.13 18.62 -10.06
N LEU A 159 -0.17 18.60 -9.12
CA LEU A 159 0.56 19.80 -8.68
C LEU A 159 1.44 20.44 -9.77
N ASP A 160 1.80 19.69 -10.81
CA ASP A 160 2.70 20.11 -11.90
C ASP A 160 1.98 20.27 -13.24
N ASP A 161 0.65 20.26 -13.24
CA ASP A 161 -0.22 20.36 -14.42
C ASP A 161 0.06 19.30 -15.51
N VAL A 162 0.79 18.23 -15.19
CA VAL A 162 1.06 17.13 -16.12
C VAL A 162 -0.09 16.13 -16.07
N PRO A 163 -0.83 15.90 -17.18
CA PRO A 163 -1.94 14.96 -17.22
C PRO A 163 -1.55 13.55 -16.79
N VAL A 164 -2.44 12.88 -16.05
CA VAL A 164 -2.17 11.52 -15.54
C VAL A 164 -2.28 10.50 -16.67
N ARG A 165 -1.25 9.65 -16.78
CA ARG A 165 -1.17 8.52 -17.72
C ARG A 165 -0.92 7.18 -17.03
N LEU A 166 -0.48 7.19 -15.77
CA LEU A 166 -0.14 6.00 -14.99
C LEU A 166 -0.91 6.01 -13.67
N LEU A 167 -1.69 4.97 -13.42
CA LEU A 167 -2.42 4.77 -12.18
C LEU A 167 -1.89 3.53 -11.46
N PHE A 168 -1.50 3.67 -10.19
CA PHE A 168 -1.06 2.58 -9.32
C PHE A 168 -2.05 2.49 -8.15
N MET A 169 -3.09 1.68 -8.30
CA MET A 169 -4.13 1.53 -7.28
C MET A 169 -3.77 0.47 -6.26
N ILE A 170 -3.84 0.80 -4.97
CA ILE A 170 -3.44 -0.07 -3.87
C ILE A 170 -4.56 -0.16 -2.84
N ALA A 171 -4.92 -1.39 -2.47
CA ALA A 171 -5.77 -1.66 -1.32
C ALA A 171 -5.07 -2.56 -0.32
N ALA A 172 -5.27 -2.32 0.98
CA ALA A 172 -4.64 -3.09 2.05
C ALA A 172 -5.59 -3.31 3.23
N ALA A 173 -5.32 -4.32 4.02
CA ALA A 173 -6.00 -4.52 5.30
C ALA A 173 -5.60 -3.44 6.32
N TYR A 174 -6.49 -3.15 7.28
CA TYR A 174 -6.22 -2.13 8.31
C TYR A 174 -4.95 -2.40 9.13
N ASN A 175 -4.63 -3.66 9.40
CA ASN A 175 -3.47 -4.09 10.19
C ASN A 175 -2.14 -4.07 9.40
N GLN A 176 -2.17 -3.74 8.11
CA GLN A 176 -0.98 -3.71 7.24
C GLN A 176 -0.39 -2.31 7.04
N HIS A 177 -0.54 -1.41 8.01
CA HIS A 177 -0.14 -0.01 7.89
C HIS A 177 1.32 0.18 7.42
N SER A 178 2.27 -0.51 8.04
CA SER A 178 3.69 -0.40 7.68
C SER A 178 3.97 -0.89 6.26
N TYR A 179 3.44 -2.05 5.88
CA TYR A 179 3.62 -2.63 4.55
C TYR A 179 2.98 -1.77 3.45
N TYR A 180 1.81 -1.24 3.73
CA TYR A 180 1.11 -0.30 2.87
C TYR A 180 1.92 0.99 2.62
N LEU A 181 2.43 1.66 3.68
CA LEU A 181 3.26 2.86 3.54
C LEU A 181 4.58 2.58 2.79
N GLN A 182 5.19 1.43 3.04
CA GLN A 182 6.39 0.98 2.35
C GLN A 182 6.14 0.81 0.85
N THR A 183 5.01 0.20 0.48
CA THR A 183 4.62 0.00 -0.91
C THR A 183 4.39 1.34 -1.62
N LEU A 184 3.67 2.28 -0.98
CA LEU A 184 3.48 3.64 -1.51
C LEU A 184 4.81 4.36 -1.73
N SER A 185 5.70 4.32 -0.73
CA SER A 185 7.03 4.95 -0.79
C SER A 185 7.89 4.36 -1.90
N PHE A 186 7.86 3.04 -2.06
CA PHE A 186 8.60 2.36 -3.11
C PHE A 186 8.16 2.80 -4.50
N PHE A 187 6.87 2.71 -4.81
CA PHE A 187 6.36 3.13 -6.12
C PHE A 187 6.61 4.61 -6.37
N SER A 188 6.36 5.47 -5.38
CA SER A 188 6.66 6.90 -5.49
C SER A 188 8.14 7.15 -5.80
N SER A 189 9.05 6.33 -5.25
CA SER A 189 10.48 6.45 -5.51
C SER A 189 10.90 5.86 -6.86
N LYS A 190 10.44 4.65 -7.19
CA LYS A 190 10.75 3.97 -8.46
C LYS A 190 10.25 4.77 -9.67
N LEU A 191 9.07 5.35 -9.55
CA LEU A 191 8.44 6.17 -10.58
C LEU A 191 9.04 7.59 -10.73
N LYS A 192 10.08 7.96 -9.97
CA LYS A 192 10.88 9.15 -10.24
C LYS A 192 11.68 9.04 -11.55
N SER A 193 12.04 7.81 -11.97
CA SER A 193 12.73 7.59 -13.26
C SER A 193 11.78 7.95 -14.40
N GLN A 194 12.21 8.92 -15.24
CA GLN A 194 11.47 9.27 -16.44
C GLN A 194 11.50 8.15 -17.47
N GLU A 195 12.64 7.51 -17.64
CA GLU A 195 12.83 6.38 -18.57
C GLU A 195 11.85 5.23 -18.26
N LEU A 196 11.67 4.91 -16.97
CA LEU A 196 10.69 3.89 -16.57
C LEU A 196 9.26 4.32 -16.90
N ARG A 197 8.88 5.58 -16.61
CA ARG A 197 7.53 6.07 -16.93
C ARG A 197 7.25 6.05 -18.42
N ASP A 198 8.20 6.49 -19.23
CA ASP A 198 8.08 6.50 -20.69
C ASP A 198 7.94 5.07 -21.22
N SER A 199 8.73 4.13 -20.70
CA SER A 199 8.63 2.70 -21.04
C SER A 199 7.27 2.10 -20.64
N LEU A 200 6.75 2.42 -19.44
CA LEU A 200 5.43 1.96 -18.99
C LEU A 200 4.29 2.50 -19.86
N VAL A 201 4.36 3.78 -20.24
CA VAL A 201 3.35 4.39 -21.15
C VAL A 201 3.43 3.82 -22.56
N ALA A 202 4.62 3.41 -23.03
CA ALA A 202 4.83 2.82 -24.33
C ALA A 202 4.48 1.32 -24.40
N ALA A 203 4.37 0.64 -23.27
CA ALA A 203 4.06 -0.78 -23.17
C ALA A 203 2.69 -1.10 -23.80
N LYS A 204 2.63 -2.24 -24.48
CA LYS A 204 1.42 -2.69 -25.20
C LYS A 204 0.76 -3.91 -24.57
N THR A 205 1.46 -4.60 -23.67
CA THR A 205 0.99 -5.81 -23.01
C THR A 205 1.20 -5.75 -21.51
N ALA A 206 0.39 -6.50 -20.77
CA ALA A 206 0.54 -6.62 -19.32
C ALA A 206 1.89 -7.23 -18.93
N ASP A 207 2.39 -8.17 -19.73
CA ASP A 207 3.69 -8.81 -19.53
C ASP A 207 4.85 -7.81 -19.62
N GLU A 208 4.80 -6.87 -20.58
CA GLU A 208 5.80 -5.81 -20.72
C GLU A 208 5.79 -4.90 -19.49
N VAL A 209 4.60 -4.46 -19.04
CA VAL A 209 4.47 -3.63 -17.82
C VAL A 209 5.00 -4.37 -16.60
N TYR A 210 4.64 -5.65 -16.46
CA TYR A 210 5.08 -6.48 -15.34
C TYR A 210 6.60 -6.69 -15.34
N ALA A 211 7.20 -6.93 -16.49
CA ALA A 211 8.66 -7.07 -16.64
C ALA A 211 9.40 -5.78 -16.26
N LEU A 212 8.93 -4.61 -16.74
CA LEU A 212 9.51 -3.30 -16.40
C LEU A 212 9.48 -2.98 -14.91
N LEU A 213 8.45 -3.43 -14.21
CA LEU A 213 8.33 -3.20 -12.76
C LEU A 213 9.20 -4.15 -11.93
N ASN A 214 9.58 -5.30 -12.48
CA ASN A 214 10.41 -6.30 -11.81
C ASN A 214 11.90 -6.23 -12.21
N ALA A 215 12.25 -5.36 -13.17
CA ALA A 215 13.63 -5.00 -13.50
C ALA A 215 14.16 -3.98 -12.46
#